data_396403c3e56a6d05ded0f158b078b140
#
_entry.id   396403c3e56a6d05ded0f158b078b140
#
_cell.length_a   1.000
_cell.length_b   1.000
_cell.length_c   1.000
_cell.angle_alpha   90.00
_cell.angle_beta   90.00
_cell.angle_gamma   90.00
#
_symmetry.space_group_name_H-M   'P 1'
#
loop_
_entity.id
_entity.type
_entity.pdbx_description
1 polymer ?
#
loop_
_entity_poly.entity_id
_entity_poly.type
_entity_poly.pdbx_seq_one_letter_code
_entity_poly.pdbx_strand_id
1 'polypeptide(L)'
;ERNPYFKSRLIQEDVCKKACDDNFSVAVLELPYIFGTQPGRRPVWTVLIEQIAGMDKLPFTLYPKGGTAMLTCRQVGQAIAGAATKEDAKGFEAIPISMYNMKWDKFLGIVYEARGMHNRKIVGIPPFMMKLGMYGIVKDYKKRGIDSGMDPLQLPYIMDYDLFITDKYTRDLGVEDDDIEAAITDSIKVSQESYEGKVKLLDMKGE
;
A
#
# COMPACT_ATOMS: atom_id res chain seq x y z
N GLU A 1 17.98 -1.79 7.38
CA GLU A 1 18.25 -3.01 6.56
C GLU A 1 17.84 -4.35 7.22
N ARG A 2 17.12 -4.33 8.32
CA ARG A 2 16.68 -5.56 9.00
C ARG A 2 15.38 -6.15 8.45
N ASN A 3 14.61 -5.37 7.68
CA ASN A 3 13.34 -5.83 7.13
C ASN A 3 13.56 -6.52 5.78
N PRO A 4 13.23 -7.82 5.62
CA PRO A 4 13.46 -8.58 4.39
C PRO A 4 12.81 -7.94 3.15
N TYR A 5 11.64 -7.35 3.31
CA TYR A 5 10.94 -6.67 2.21
C TYR A 5 11.78 -5.51 1.63
N PHE A 6 12.23 -4.57 2.46
CA PHE A 6 13.03 -3.45 1.98
C PHE A 6 14.37 -3.92 1.40
N LYS A 7 15.00 -4.93 2.03
CA LYS A 7 16.22 -5.51 1.49
C LYS A 7 16.03 -6.08 0.09
N SER A 8 14.93 -6.79 -0.16
CA SER A 8 14.63 -7.35 -1.49
C SER A 8 14.41 -6.26 -2.53
N ARG A 9 13.77 -5.14 -2.17
CA ARG A 9 13.56 -3.99 -3.07
C ARG A 9 14.89 -3.33 -3.45
N LEU A 10 15.77 -3.10 -2.49
CA LEU A 10 17.10 -2.55 -2.75
C LEU A 10 17.94 -3.46 -3.66
N ILE A 11 17.85 -4.79 -3.50
CA ILE A 11 18.52 -5.75 -4.38
C ILE A 11 17.94 -5.68 -5.80
N GLN A 12 16.61 -5.59 -5.96
CA GLN A 12 15.98 -5.45 -7.27
C GLN A 12 16.44 -4.16 -7.98
N GLU A 13 16.49 -3.06 -7.23
CA GLU A 13 16.98 -1.78 -7.75
C GLU A 13 18.44 -1.88 -8.21
N ASP A 14 19.33 -2.49 -7.41
CA ASP A 14 20.73 -2.70 -7.76
C ASP A 14 20.89 -3.57 -9.02
N VAL A 15 20.07 -4.61 -9.18
CA VAL A 15 20.03 -5.42 -10.42
C VAL A 15 19.64 -4.59 -11.62
N CYS A 16 18.58 -3.78 -11.52
CA CYS A 16 18.15 -2.88 -12.58
C CYS A 16 19.25 -1.87 -12.96
N LYS A 17 19.89 -1.26 -11.96
CA LYS A 17 20.99 -0.32 -12.16
C LYS A 17 22.19 -0.94 -12.89
N LYS A 18 22.53 -2.18 -12.56
CA LYS A 18 23.63 -2.92 -13.22
C LYS A 18 23.30 -3.36 -14.64
N ALA A 19 22.02 -3.46 -14.98
CA ALA A 19 21.57 -3.84 -16.32
C ALA A 19 21.62 -2.68 -17.32
N CYS A 20 21.73 -1.42 -16.85
CA CYS A 20 21.78 -0.24 -17.72
C CYS A 20 23.09 -0.14 -18.45
N ASP A 21 23.03 0.27 -19.73
CA ASP A 21 24.18 0.64 -20.59
C ASP A 21 23.80 1.80 -21.52
N ASP A 22 24.63 2.07 -22.51
CA ASP A 22 24.40 3.17 -23.46
C ASP A 22 23.14 2.99 -24.33
N ASN A 23 22.62 1.76 -24.45
CA ASN A 23 21.48 1.40 -25.28
C ASN A 23 20.25 0.96 -24.47
N PHE A 24 20.40 0.81 -23.16
CA PHE A 24 19.34 0.31 -22.29
C PHE A 24 19.21 1.12 -21.02
N SER A 25 18.10 1.82 -20.89
CA SER A 25 17.77 2.64 -19.71
C SER A 25 16.63 2.00 -18.90
N VAL A 26 16.67 2.16 -17.58
CA VAL A 26 15.64 1.65 -16.67
C VAL A 26 15.14 2.77 -15.77
N ALA A 27 13.84 3.00 -15.78
CA ALA A 27 13.14 3.80 -14.77
C ALA A 27 12.46 2.88 -13.76
N VAL A 28 12.85 2.97 -12.50
CA VAL A 28 12.20 2.28 -11.39
C VAL A 28 11.23 3.23 -10.72
N LEU A 29 9.92 2.95 -10.83
CA LEU A 29 8.90 3.72 -10.14
C LEU A 29 8.70 3.15 -8.72
N GLU A 30 9.01 3.93 -7.71
CA GLU A 30 8.84 3.56 -6.31
C GLU A 30 7.39 3.83 -5.88
N LEU A 31 6.60 2.74 -5.86
CA LEU A 31 5.15 2.80 -5.68
C LEU A 31 4.76 2.93 -4.20
N PRO A 32 3.92 3.91 -3.83
CA PRO A 32 3.30 4.01 -2.51
C PRO A 32 2.08 3.10 -2.39
N TYR A 33 1.11 3.42 -1.55
CA TYR A 33 -0.17 2.72 -1.49
C TYR A 33 -1.02 3.04 -2.71
N ILE A 34 -1.52 1.97 -3.36
CA ILE A 34 -2.28 2.06 -4.61
C ILE A 34 -3.72 1.63 -4.37
N PHE A 35 -4.66 2.41 -4.89
CA PHE A 35 -6.09 2.15 -4.80
C PHE A 35 -6.71 2.02 -6.19
N GLY A 36 -7.58 1.05 -6.33
CA GLY A 36 -8.30 0.71 -7.55
C GLY A 36 -8.79 -0.73 -7.47
N THR A 37 -9.67 -1.09 -8.40
CA THR A 37 -10.29 -2.41 -8.44
C THR A 37 -9.97 -3.11 -9.75
N GLN A 38 -9.85 -4.44 -9.69
CA GLN A 38 -9.72 -5.29 -10.87
C GLN A 38 -10.71 -6.45 -10.76
N PRO A 39 -11.64 -6.58 -11.69
CA PRO A 39 -12.61 -7.66 -11.68
C PRO A 39 -11.96 -9.05 -11.62
N GLY A 40 -12.50 -9.92 -10.78
CA GLY A 40 -12.04 -11.31 -10.65
C GLY A 40 -10.75 -11.51 -9.85
N ARG A 41 -10.08 -10.47 -9.40
CA ARG A 41 -8.89 -10.57 -8.55
C ARG A 41 -9.20 -10.26 -7.10
N ARG A 42 -8.58 -11.01 -6.17
CA ARG A 42 -8.66 -10.70 -4.74
C ARG A 42 -7.95 -9.36 -4.48
N PRO A 43 -8.66 -8.34 -3.97
CA PRO A 43 -8.04 -7.07 -3.66
C PRO A 43 -7.01 -7.22 -2.53
N VAL A 44 -5.89 -6.55 -2.65
CA VAL A 44 -4.84 -6.56 -1.61
C VAL A 44 -5.35 -6.00 -0.28
N TRP A 45 -6.28 -5.06 -0.33
CA TRP A 45 -6.87 -4.41 0.84
C TRP A 45 -7.78 -5.32 1.68
N THR A 46 -8.11 -6.54 1.19
CA THR A 46 -8.74 -7.59 2.00
C THR A 46 -7.91 -7.90 3.24
N VAL A 47 -6.58 -7.81 3.16
CA VAL A 47 -5.68 -8.01 4.32
C VAL A 47 -5.92 -6.93 5.39
N LEU A 48 -6.14 -5.67 5.00
CA LEU A 48 -6.50 -4.61 5.94
C LEU A 48 -7.83 -4.92 6.63
N ILE A 49 -8.85 -5.34 5.85
CA ILE A 49 -10.15 -5.70 6.42
C ILE A 49 -10.01 -6.83 7.45
N GLU A 50 -9.24 -7.87 7.15
CA GLU A 50 -8.95 -8.97 8.08
C GLU A 50 -8.32 -8.48 9.39
N GLN A 51 -7.41 -7.51 9.31
CA GLN A 51 -6.73 -6.95 10.47
C GLN A 51 -7.63 -6.09 11.36
N ILE A 52 -8.50 -5.25 10.75
CA ILE A 52 -9.35 -4.32 11.51
C ILE A 52 -10.68 -4.94 11.95
N ALA A 53 -11.15 -6.01 11.31
CA ALA A 53 -12.42 -6.67 11.64
C ALA A 53 -12.48 -7.15 13.09
N GLY A 54 -11.35 -7.54 13.68
CA GLY A 54 -11.27 -7.90 15.10
C GLY A 54 -11.64 -6.76 16.05
N MET A 55 -11.52 -5.51 15.60
CA MET A 55 -11.85 -4.30 16.38
C MET A 55 -13.29 -3.82 16.16
N ASP A 56 -14.06 -4.42 15.26
CA ASP A 56 -15.42 -3.95 14.92
C ASP A 56 -16.38 -3.96 16.11
N LYS A 57 -16.14 -4.84 17.09
CA LYS A 57 -16.93 -4.91 18.33
C LYS A 57 -16.63 -3.78 19.31
N LEU A 58 -15.53 -3.05 19.12
CA LEU A 58 -15.16 -1.92 19.96
C LEU A 58 -15.78 -0.63 19.39
N PRO A 59 -16.07 0.38 20.23
CA PRO A 59 -16.59 1.67 19.74
C PRO A 59 -15.51 2.55 19.08
N PHE A 60 -14.28 2.09 19.01
CA PHE A 60 -13.14 2.81 18.45
C PHE A 60 -12.15 1.84 17.79
N THR A 61 -11.26 2.39 16.99
CA THR A 61 -10.15 1.65 16.39
C THR A 61 -8.83 2.23 16.87
N LEU A 62 -7.90 1.36 17.27
CA LEU A 62 -6.54 1.73 17.66
C LEU A 62 -5.63 1.61 16.44
N TYR A 63 -4.86 2.68 16.13
CA TYR A 63 -3.99 2.69 14.96
C TYR A 63 -2.79 3.63 15.15
N PRO A 64 -1.69 3.50 14.36
CA PRO A 64 -0.57 4.45 14.39
C PRO A 64 -0.99 5.87 14.00
N LYS A 65 -0.13 6.86 14.32
CA LYS A 65 -0.45 8.29 14.12
C LYS A 65 0.09 8.88 12.82
N GLY A 66 1.00 8.19 12.15
CA GLY A 66 1.62 8.67 10.92
C GLY A 66 0.67 8.72 9.74
N GLY A 67 1.26 8.69 8.56
CA GLY A 67 0.53 8.70 7.29
C GLY A 67 1.40 8.16 6.16
N THR A 68 0.83 8.08 4.97
CA THR A 68 1.53 7.57 3.81
C THR A 68 1.14 8.29 2.53
N ALA A 69 1.99 8.15 1.52
CA ALA A 69 1.73 8.55 0.16
C ALA A 69 0.78 7.56 -0.53
N MET A 70 -0.02 8.04 -1.47
CA MET A 70 -1.06 7.25 -2.15
C MET A 70 -1.19 7.65 -3.62
N LEU A 71 -1.65 6.68 -4.42
CA LEU A 71 -2.00 6.83 -5.84
C LEU A 71 -3.23 6.00 -6.19
N THR A 72 -3.89 6.37 -7.30
CA THR A 72 -4.85 5.46 -7.95
C THR A 72 -4.16 4.54 -8.96
N CYS A 73 -4.77 3.39 -9.27
CA CYS A 73 -4.29 2.50 -10.33
C CYS A 73 -4.18 3.21 -11.69
N ARG A 74 -5.09 4.16 -11.98
CA ARG A 74 -5.06 4.99 -13.18
C ARG A 74 -3.79 5.83 -13.24
N GLN A 75 -3.44 6.49 -12.13
CA GLN A 75 -2.25 7.34 -12.01
C GLN A 75 -0.96 6.53 -12.12
N VAL A 76 -0.93 5.30 -11.58
CA VAL A 76 0.21 4.39 -11.81
C VAL A 76 0.37 4.08 -13.30
N GLY A 77 -0.72 3.80 -14.02
CA GLY A 77 -0.68 3.60 -15.47
C GLY A 77 -0.15 4.80 -16.24
N GLN A 78 -0.59 6.01 -15.88
CA GLN A 78 -0.09 7.25 -16.46
C GLN A 78 1.42 7.45 -16.17
N ALA A 79 1.86 7.21 -14.93
CA ALA A 79 3.27 7.32 -14.55
C ALA A 79 4.15 6.33 -15.34
N ILE A 80 3.70 5.09 -15.54
CA ILE A 80 4.41 4.10 -16.36
C ILE A 80 4.51 4.59 -17.82
N ALA A 81 3.41 5.09 -18.39
CA ALA A 81 3.41 5.62 -19.75
C ALA A 81 4.35 6.83 -19.89
N GLY A 82 4.29 7.78 -18.94
CA GLY A 82 5.17 8.95 -18.92
C GLY A 82 6.65 8.58 -18.81
N ALA A 83 7.00 7.65 -17.92
CA ALA A 83 8.38 7.18 -17.79
C ALA A 83 8.88 6.45 -19.06
N ALA A 84 8.01 5.66 -19.71
CA ALA A 84 8.35 4.91 -20.91
C ALA A 84 8.52 5.80 -22.15
N THR A 85 7.89 6.98 -22.17
CA THR A 85 7.95 7.93 -23.30
C THR A 85 8.90 9.09 -23.08
N LYS A 86 9.67 9.09 -21.99
CA LYS A 86 10.62 10.14 -21.66
C LYS A 86 11.80 10.13 -22.65
N GLU A 87 11.89 11.15 -23.51
CA GLU A 87 12.85 11.21 -24.61
C GLU A 87 14.32 11.31 -24.15
N ASP A 88 14.55 11.89 -22.98
CA ASP A 88 15.88 12.10 -22.40
C ASP A 88 16.29 11.03 -21.38
N ALA A 89 15.54 9.92 -21.32
CA ALA A 89 15.85 8.82 -20.39
C ALA A 89 17.20 8.19 -20.70
N LYS A 90 18.13 8.24 -19.73
CA LYS A 90 19.47 7.65 -19.87
C LYS A 90 19.88 6.93 -18.60
N GLY A 91 20.38 5.71 -18.79
CA GLY A 91 20.91 4.91 -17.70
C GLY A 91 19.83 4.52 -16.69
N PHE A 92 20.10 4.72 -15.41
CA PHE A 92 19.21 4.32 -14.29
C PHE A 92 18.60 5.53 -13.60
N GLU A 93 17.28 5.52 -13.41
CA GLU A 93 16.56 6.51 -12.62
C GLU A 93 15.58 5.82 -11.65
N ALA A 94 15.65 6.15 -10.36
CA ALA A 94 14.65 5.77 -9.38
C ALA A 94 13.75 6.98 -9.11
N ILE A 95 12.44 6.81 -9.33
CA ILE A 95 11.46 7.90 -9.28
C ILE A 95 10.41 7.58 -8.21
N PRO A 96 10.45 8.24 -7.04
CA PRO A 96 9.40 8.10 -6.05
C PRO A 96 8.13 8.77 -6.57
N ILE A 97 7.03 8.02 -6.68
CA ILE A 97 5.77 8.54 -7.20
C ILE A 97 4.69 8.65 -6.13
N SER A 98 3.96 9.75 -6.14
CA SER A 98 2.82 10.03 -5.26
C SER A 98 1.98 11.16 -5.83
N MET A 99 0.67 11.13 -5.61
CA MET A 99 -0.21 12.29 -5.88
C MET A 99 -0.88 12.78 -4.60
N TYR A 100 -1.04 11.92 -3.61
CA TYR A 100 -1.76 12.25 -2.37
C TYR A 100 -0.97 11.77 -1.16
N ASN A 101 -1.00 12.60 -0.11
CA ASN A 101 -0.47 12.25 1.19
C ASN A 101 -1.62 12.25 2.20
N MET A 102 -1.79 11.17 2.95
CA MET A 102 -2.93 11.03 3.85
C MET A 102 -2.51 10.45 5.19
N LYS A 103 -3.00 11.04 6.28
CA LYS A 103 -2.86 10.51 7.64
C LYS A 103 -3.72 9.25 7.80
N TRP A 104 -3.29 8.34 8.68
CA TRP A 104 -4.01 7.09 8.93
C TRP A 104 -5.42 7.29 9.48
N ASP A 105 -5.65 8.30 10.30
CA ASP A 105 -6.98 8.61 10.85
C ASP A 105 -7.97 8.99 9.75
N LYS A 106 -7.56 9.88 8.83
CA LYS A 106 -8.39 10.22 7.65
C LYS A 106 -8.62 9.00 6.76
N PHE A 107 -7.57 8.25 6.45
CA PHE A 107 -7.66 7.03 5.64
C PHE A 107 -8.65 6.02 6.24
N LEU A 108 -8.49 5.69 7.53
CA LEU A 108 -9.40 4.77 8.20
C LEU A 108 -10.83 5.32 8.34
N GLY A 109 -10.99 6.63 8.43
CA GLY A 109 -12.31 7.26 8.33
C GLY A 109 -13.01 6.86 7.04
N ILE A 110 -12.35 7.03 5.88
CA ILE A 110 -12.88 6.61 4.58
C ILE A 110 -13.14 5.09 4.54
N VAL A 111 -12.21 4.28 5.08
CA VAL A 111 -12.36 2.82 5.14
C VAL A 111 -13.62 2.41 5.92
N TYR A 112 -13.86 3.00 7.08
CA TYR A 112 -15.03 2.67 7.90
C TYR A 112 -16.33 3.19 7.31
N GLU A 113 -16.33 4.39 6.69
CA GLU A 113 -17.48 4.89 5.93
C GLU A 113 -17.85 3.95 4.78
N ALA A 114 -16.85 3.48 4.01
CA ALA A 114 -17.05 2.53 2.92
C ALA A 114 -17.63 1.17 3.40
N ARG A 115 -17.36 0.79 4.66
CA ARG A 115 -17.90 -0.40 5.32
C ARG A 115 -19.27 -0.17 5.99
N GLY A 116 -19.84 1.04 5.90
CA GLY A 116 -21.09 1.40 6.54
C GLY A 116 -20.99 1.64 8.06
N MET A 117 -19.79 1.84 8.59
CA MET A 117 -19.53 2.10 10.01
C MET A 117 -19.25 3.59 10.25
N HIS A 118 -20.29 4.39 10.17
CA HIS A 118 -20.22 5.85 10.21
C HIS A 118 -19.71 6.39 11.55
N ASN A 119 -18.98 7.49 11.48
CA ASN A 119 -18.47 8.25 12.66
C ASN A 119 -17.60 7.42 13.60
N ARG A 120 -16.90 6.40 13.10
CA ARG A 120 -16.04 5.58 13.93
C ARG A 120 -14.84 6.37 14.43
N LYS A 121 -14.62 6.35 15.74
CA LYS A 121 -13.49 7.03 16.38
C LYS A 121 -12.18 6.27 16.11
N ILE A 122 -11.20 6.95 15.54
CA ILE A 122 -9.85 6.44 15.37
C ILE A 122 -8.98 7.04 16.49
N VAL A 123 -8.32 6.18 17.26
CA VAL A 123 -7.48 6.58 18.38
C VAL A 123 -6.03 6.25 18.06
N GLY A 124 -5.22 7.29 17.93
CA GLY A 124 -3.78 7.14 17.72
C GLY A 124 -3.07 6.58 18.94
N ILE A 125 -2.32 5.49 18.77
CA ILE A 125 -1.56 4.86 19.83
C ILE A 125 -0.06 4.87 19.54
N PRO A 126 0.80 4.90 20.58
CA PRO A 126 2.24 4.82 20.40
C PRO A 126 2.66 3.46 19.81
N PRO A 127 3.76 3.42 19.01
CA PRO A 127 4.22 2.20 18.34
C PRO A 127 4.46 1.00 19.29
N PHE A 128 4.98 1.25 20.48
CA PHE A 128 5.26 0.18 21.45
C PHE A 128 3.98 -0.56 21.91
N MET A 129 2.86 0.16 22.04
CA MET A 129 1.57 -0.42 22.41
C MET A 129 1.04 -1.30 21.28
N MET A 130 1.13 -0.83 20.04
CA MET A 130 0.73 -1.62 18.87
C MET A 130 1.62 -2.86 18.72
N LYS A 131 2.93 -2.73 18.95
CA LYS A 131 3.87 -3.86 18.91
C LYS A 131 3.47 -4.98 19.88
N LEU A 132 2.96 -4.65 21.08
CA LEU A 132 2.46 -5.66 22.01
C LEU A 132 1.32 -6.50 21.41
N GLY A 133 0.39 -5.86 20.70
CA GLY A 133 -0.68 -6.56 19.97
C GLY A 133 -0.14 -7.45 18.84
N MET A 134 0.92 -7.03 18.16
CA MET A 134 1.52 -7.78 17.04
C MET A 134 2.16 -9.11 17.46
N TYR A 135 2.54 -9.30 18.72
CA TYR A 135 3.08 -10.59 19.18
C TYR A 135 2.09 -11.76 18.99
N GLY A 136 0.80 -11.49 19.15
CA GLY A 136 -0.25 -12.48 18.86
C GLY A 136 -0.25 -12.91 17.39
N ILE A 137 -0.16 -11.96 16.48
CA ILE A 137 -0.10 -12.18 15.03
C ILE A 137 1.17 -12.95 14.65
N VAL A 138 2.32 -12.56 15.19
CA VAL A 138 3.60 -13.27 14.95
C VAL A 138 3.52 -14.73 15.41
N LYS A 139 2.90 -14.98 16.56
CA LYS A 139 2.73 -16.33 17.09
C LYS A 139 1.81 -17.16 16.19
N ASP A 140 0.72 -16.57 15.69
CA ASP A 140 -0.19 -17.24 14.75
C ASP A 140 0.50 -17.54 13.42
N TYR A 141 1.23 -16.60 12.84
CA TYR A 141 2.00 -16.80 11.62
C TYR A 141 3.00 -17.95 11.75
N LYS A 142 3.75 -17.97 12.86
CA LYS A 142 4.68 -19.07 13.14
C LYS A 142 3.98 -20.43 13.22
N LYS A 143 2.82 -20.52 13.87
CA LYS A 143 2.03 -21.76 13.96
C LYS A 143 1.56 -22.25 12.58
N ARG A 144 1.22 -21.31 11.70
CA ARG A 144 0.70 -21.61 10.37
C ARG A 144 1.79 -21.76 9.30
N GLY A 145 3.08 -21.59 9.66
CA GLY A 145 4.20 -21.62 8.71
C GLY A 145 4.16 -20.48 7.67
N ILE A 146 3.51 -19.34 8.02
CA ILE A 146 3.39 -18.18 7.13
C ILE A 146 4.62 -17.30 7.31
N ASP A 147 5.32 -17.02 6.21
CA ASP A 147 6.30 -15.94 6.11
C ASP A 147 5.60 -14.69 5.54
N SER A 148 5.53 -13.64 6.34
CA SER A 148 4.91 -12.38 5.90
C SER A 148 5.78 -11.59 4.94
N GLY A 149 7.05 -11.99 4.73
CA GLY A 149 8.03 -11.22 3.97
C GLY A 149 8.41 -9.87 4.58
N MET A 150 7.74 -9.49 5.67
CA MET A 150 7.94 -8.22 6.39
C MET A 150 8.03 -8.52 7.89
N ASP A 151 8.87 -7.81 8.65
CA ASP A 151 8.88 -7.95 10.11
C ASP A 151 7.69 -7.23 10.74
N PRO A 152 6.66 -7.97 11.24
CA PRO A 152 5.47 -7.36 11.81
C PRO A 152 5.75 -6.52 13.05
N LEU A 153 6.84 -6.79 13.79
CA LEU A 153 7.19 -6.05 15.00
C LEU A 153 7.84 -4.70 14.71
N GLN A 154 8.32 -4.48 13.49
CA GLN A 154 8.86 -3.19 13.03
C GLN A 154 7.79 -2.31 12.39
N LEU A 155 6.73 -2.92 11.87
CA LEU A 155 5.68 -2.21 11.14
C LEU A 155 5.04 -1.06 11.94
N PRO A 156 4.70 -1.19 13.25
CA PRO A 156 4.15 -0.10 14.03
C PRO A 156 5.03 1.15 14.09
N TYR A 157 6.35 0.96 14.12
CA TYR A 157 7.29 2.09 14.14
C TYR A 157 7.35 2.80 12.79
N ILE A 158 7.31 2.05 11.69
CA ILE A 158 7.29 2.61 10.34
C ILE A 158 5.99 3.40 10.12
N MET A 159 4.86 2.86 10.57
CA MET A 159 3.55 3.47 10.39
C MET A 159 3.31 4.69 11.31
N ASP A 160 4.16 4.97 12.29
CA ASP A 160 4.06 6.16 13.14
C ASP A 160 4.70 7.40 12.50
N TYR A 161 5.46 7.23 11.42
CA TYR A 161 6.02 8.32 10.63
C TYR A 161 5.08 8.75 9.50
N ASP A 162 5.23 10.00 9.09
CA ASP A 162 4.65 10.53 7.86
C ASP A 162 5.54 10.16 6.67
N LEU A 163 5.23 9.06 6.03
CA LEU A 163 5.91 8.62 4.82
C LEU A 163 5.33 9.36 3.61
N PHE A 164 5.47 10.68 3.63
CA PHE A 164 4.94 11.57 2.61
C PHE A 164 5.95 11.79 1.50
N ILE A 165 5.46 11.81 0.27
CA ILE A 165 6.24 12.03 -0.95
C ILE A 165 5.63 13.21 -1.68
N THR A 166 6.47 14.11 -2.22
CA THR A 166 6.01 15.20 -3.08
C THR A 166 5.42 14.66 -4.39
N ASP A 167 4.35 15.26 -4.87
CA ASP A 167 3.72 14.93 -6.16
C ASP A 167 4.51 15.43 -7.38
N LYS A 168 5.53 16.25 -7.16
CA LYS A 168 6.31 16.88 -8.22
C LYS A 168 6.83 15.88 -9.26
N TYR A 169 7.53 14.83 -8.81
CA TYR A 169 8.10 13.84 -9.73
C TYR A 169 7.04 13.07 -10.52
N THR A 170 5.89 12.86 -9.90
CA THR A 170 4.76 12.18 -10.54
C THR A 170 4.11 13.07 -11.59
N ARG A 171 3.95 14.37 -11.30
CA ARG A 171 3.43 15.35 -12.25
C ARG A 171 4.39 15.58 -13.42
N ASP A 172 5.69 15.54 -13.19
CA ASP A 172 6.71 15.63 -14.23
C ASP A 172 6.61 14.46 -15.26
N LEU A 173 5.97 13.34 -14.89
CA LEU A 173 5.62 12.22 -15.78
C LEU A 173 4.28 12.40 -16.51
N GLY A 174 3.62 13.55 -16.39
CA GLY A 174 2.34 13.84 -17.04
C GLY A 174 1.12 13.20 -16.34
N VAL A 175 1.25 12.85 -15.07
CA VAL A 175 0.14 12.29 -14.29
C VAL A 175 -0.83 13.37 -13.87
N GLU A 176 -2.11 13.15 -14.12
CA GLU A 176 -3.22 14.05 -13.79
C GLU A 176 -3.84 13.74 -12.42
N ASP A 177 -4.60 14.71 -11.91
CA ASP A 177 -5.40 14.52 -10.69
C ASP A 177 -6.50 13.46 -10.90
N ASP A 178 -6.83 12.76 -9.82
CA ASP A 178 -7.87 11.73 -9.78
C ASP A 178 -8.59 11.77 -8.42
N ASP A 179 -9.71 11.06 -8.27
CA ASP A 179 -10.43 10.99 -7.01
C ASP A 179 -9.90 9.83 -6.14
N ILE A 180 -8.94 10.13 -5.29
CA ILE A 180 -8.35 9.14 -4.38
C ILE A 180 -9.36 8.63 -3.34
N GLU A 181 -10.29 9.46 -2.87
CA GLU A 181 -11.27 9.05 -1.87
C GLU A 181 -12.30 8.08 -2.47
N ALA A 182 -12.73 8.32 -3.71
CA ALA A 182 -13.55 7.38 -4.46
C ALA A 182 -12.79 6.07 -4.71
N ALA A 183 -11.52 6.12 -5.15
CA ALA A 183 -10.71 4.95 -5.40
C ALA A 183 -10.48 4.10 -4.13
N ILE A 184 -10.25 4.73 -2.97
CA ILE A 184 -10.18 4.05 -1.67
C ILE A 184 -11.52 3.39 -1.36
N THR A 185 -12.62 4.13 -1.47
CA THR A 185 -13.98 3.64 -1.18
C THR A 185 -14.31 2.39 -1.98
N ASP A 186 -14.06 2.41 -3.29
CA ASP A 186 -14.34 1.29 -4.17
C ASP A 186 -13.43 0.08 -3.87
N SER A 187 -12.14 0.33 -3.62
CA SER A 187 -11.20 -0.72 -3.22
C SER A 187 -11.64 -1.41 -1.94
N ILE A 188 -12.11 -0.65 -0.95
CA ILE A 188 -12.55 -1.18 0.34
C ILE A 188 -13.87 -1.94 0.22
N LYS A 189 -14.84 -1.46 -0.56
CA LYS A 189 -16.10 -2.18 -0.81
C LYS A 189 -15.85 -3.56 -1.40
N VAL A 190 -15.06 -3.64 -2.49
CA VAL A 190 -14.72 -4.93 -3.12
C VAL A 190 -13.89 -5.81 -2.18
N SER A 191 -13.03 -5.23 -1.33
CA SER A 191 -12.27 -5.96 -0.32
C SER A 191 -13.16 -6.54 0.77
N GLN A 192 -14.17 -5.79 1.22
CA GLN A 192 -15.16 -6.26 2.18
C GLN A 192 -16.00 -7.41 1.60
N GLU A 193 -16.47 -7.28 0.37
CA GLU A 193 -17.19 -8.35 -0.34
C GLU A 193 -16.32 -9.60 -0.51
N SER A 194 -15.03 -9.43 -0.80
CA SER A 194 -14.07 -10.53 -0.91
C SER A 194 -13.85 -11.21 0.45
N TYR A 195 -13.74 -10.44 1.52
CA TYR A 195 -13.63 -10.96 2.90
C TYR A 195 -14.86 -11.77 3.31
N GLU A 196 -16.04 -11.33 2.90
CA GLU A 196 -17.31 -12.00 3.14
C GLU A 196 -17.59 -13.19 2.20
N GLY A 197 -16.67 -13.49 1.26
CA GLY A 197 -16.82 -14.57 0.29
C GLY A 197 -17.86 -14.32 -0.80
N LYS A 198 -18.23 -13.06 -1.04
CA LYS A 198 -19.26 -12.67 -2.03
C LYS A 198 -18.69 -12.46 -3.43
N VAL A 199 -17.36 -12.32 -3.58
CA VAL A 199 -16.71 -12.10 -4.85
C VAL A 199 -16.27 -13.42 -5.46
N LYS A 200 -16.66 -13.67 -6.72
CA LYS A 200 -16.11 -14.79 -7.50
C LYS A 200 -14.72 -14.41 -7.96
N LEU A 201 -13.71 -15.05 -7.37
CA LEU A 201 -12.32 -14.87 -7.74
C LEU A 201 -11.95 -15.76 -8.92
N LEU A 202 -11.11 -15.25 -9.81
CA LEU A 202 -10.43 -16.08 -10.81
C LEU A 202 -9.42 -16.97 -10.09
N ASP A 203 -9.41 -18.25 -10.42
CA ASP A 203 -8.38 -19.17 -9.93
C ASP A 203 -7.04 -18.78 -10.58
N MET A 204 -6.10 -18.33 -9.76
CA MET A 204 -4.76 -17.92 -10.18
C MET A 204 -3.75 -19.06 -10.04
N LYS A 205 -4.20 -20.31 -9.96
CA LYS A 205 -3.30 -21.45 -10.05
C LYS A 205 -2.71 -21.43 -11.47
N GLY A 206 -1.46 -20.97 -11.56
CA GLY A 206 -0.68 -21.17 -12.76
C GLY A 206 -0.56 -22.67 -13.04
N GLU A 207 -0.78 -23.06 -14.27
CA GLU A 207 -0.41 -24.37 -14.77
C GLU A 207 1.11 -24.55 -14.69
#